data_ed3372eb68b092d4a3a78787ab088925
#
_entry.id   ed3372eb68b092d4a3a78787ab088925
#
_cell.length_a   1.000
_cell.length_b   1.000
_cell.length_c   1.000
_cell.angle_alpha   90.00
_cell.angle_beta   90.00
_cell.angle_gamma   90.00
#
_symmetry.space_group_name_H-M   'P 1'
#
loop_
_entity.id
_entity.type
_entity.pdbx_description
1 polymer ?
#
loop_
_entity_poly.entity_id
_entity_poly.type
_entity_poly.pdbx_seq_one_letter_code
_entity_poly.pdbx_strand_id
1 'polypeptide(L)'
;MDKQTHPARSFLFLGLLLIASTPTLLADHLLLKNGSVIIGKLVSAESDVVVFSTPFAGDITVLQENILRISTEEPVTVMMEDGTVYRERQIVSTEDAMRVKAEGEHSIVFKAEDIEMVNPEPWKLGEGYRWKGYARLGVELERGKTDTDDG
;
A
#
# COMPACT_ATOMS: atom_id res chain seq x y z
N MET A 1 -67.01 -36.57 -32.26
CA MET A 1 -65.92 -37.09 -31.47
C MET A 1 -64.68 -36.33 -31.85
N ASP A 2 -64.50 -35.13 -31.25
CA ASP A 2 -63.35 -34.26 -31.52
C ASP A 2 -62.39 -34.27 -30.32
N LYS A 3 -61.20 -34.78 -30.59
CA LYS A 3 -60.09 -34.74 -29.63
C LYS A 3 -59.35 -33.45 -29.83
N GLN A 4 -59.58 -32.48 -28.95
CA GLN A 4 -58.73 -31.29 -28.85
C GLN A 4 -57.45 -31.64 -28.11
N THR A 5 -56.36 -31.63 -28.80
CA THR A 5 -55.01 -31.71 -28.27
C THR A 5 -54.57 -30.31 -27.91
N HIS A 6 -54.38 -30.04 -26.61
CA HIS A 6 -53.76 -28.81 -26.10
C HIS A 6 -52.23 -28.93 -26.24
N PRO A 7 -51.55 -27.94 -26.85
CA PRO A 7 -50.09 -27.92 -26.85
C PRO A 7 -49.60 -27.45 -25.48
N ALA A 8 -48.80 -28.26 -24.87
CA ALA A 8 -48.06 -27.92 -23.65
C ALA A 8 -47.09 -26.77 -23.93
N ARG A 9 -47.34 -25.63 -23.29
CA ARG A 9 -46.39 -24.50 -23.28
C ARG A 9 -45.26 -24.82 -22.31
N SER A 10 -44.14 -25.30 -22.84
CA SER A 10 -42.89 -25.40 -22.12
C SER A 10 -42.37 -24.00 -21.83
N PHE A 11 -42.53 -23.54 -20.59
CA PHE A 11 -41.83 -22.37 -20.08
C PHE A 11 -40.38 -22.78 -19.78
N LEU A 12 -39.49 -22.43 -20.71
CA LEU A 12 -38.05 -22.53 -20.51
C LEU A 12 -37.64 -21.40 -19.56
N PHE A 13 -37.53 -21.70 -18.27
CA PHE A 13 -36.91 -20.78 -17.32
C PHE A 13 -35.41 -20.75 -17.58
N LEU A 14 -34.97 -19.74 -18.35
CA LEU A 14 -33.58 -19.41 -18.52
C LEU A 14 -33.13 -18.71 -17.23
N GLY A 15 -32.64 -19.50 -16.26
CA GLY A 15 -32.05 -19.01 -15.03
C GLY A 15 -30.76 -18.25 -15.37
N LEU A 16 -30.82 -16.91 -15.37
CA LEU A 16 -29.68 -16.04 -15.47
C LEU A 16 -28.86 -16.16 -14.15
N LEU A 17 -27.85 -17.03 -14.16
CA LEU A 17 -26.89 -17.16 -13.07
C LEU A 17 -26.02 -15.90 -13.01
N LEU A 18 -26.38 -14.93 -12.16
CA LEU A 18 -25.55 -13.78 -11.85
C LEU A 18 -24.33 -14.28 -11.07
N ILE A 19 -23.22 -14.46 -11.75
CA ILE A 19 -21.93 -14.69 -11.11
C ILE A 19 -21.51 -13.35 -10.50
N ALA A 20 -21.82 -13.14 -9.23
CA ALA A 20 -21.30 -12.03 -8.47
C ALA A 20 -19.80 -12.27 -8.29
N SER A 21 -18.97 -11.59 -9.10
CA SER A 21 -17.53 -11.49 -8.87
C SER A 21 -17.33 -10.69 -7.59
N THR A 22 -17.09 -11.38 -6.49
CA THR A 22 -16.63 -10.71 -5.26
C THR A 22 -15.22 -10.18 -5.53
N PRO A 23 -14.99 -8.86 -5.37
CA PRO A 23 -13.62 -8.36 -5.42
C PRO A 23 -12.84 -9.05 -4.30
N THR A 24 -11.82 -9.81 -4.64
CA THR A 24 -10.82 -10.25 -3.67
C THR A 24 -10.12 -8.99 -3.20
N LEU A 25 -10.40 -8.56 -1.98
CA LEU A 25 -9.60 -7.52 -1.31
C LEU A 25 -8.20 -8.12 -1.13
N LEU A 26 -7.29 -7.66 -1.98
CA LEU A 26 -5.87 -7.92 -1.82
C LEU A 26 -5.45 -7.21 -0.53
N ALA A 27 -5.10 -7.98 0.48
CA ALA A 27 -4.72 -7.46 1.77
C ALA A 27 -3.34 -7.99 2.17
N ASP A 28 -2.51 -7.11 2.67
CA ASP A 28 -1.23 -7.47 3.25
C ASP A 28 -1.45 -8.10 4.63
N HIS A 29 -0.52 -8.94 5.04
CA HIS A 29 -0.57 -9.65 6.30
C HIS A 29 0.67 -9.34 7.14
N LEU A 30 0.44 -9.02 8.40
CA LEU A 30 1.47 -8.81 9.40
C LEU A 30 1.30 -9.85 10.51
N LEU A 31 2.24 -10.78 10.63
CA LEU A 31 2.26 -11.77 11.71
C LEU A 31 3.22 -11.30 12.81
N LEU A 32 2.72 -11.18 14.02
CA LEU A 32 3.51 -10.79 15.19
C LEU A 32 4.10 -12.00 15.89
N LYS A 33 5.17 -11.79 16.66
CA LYS A 33 5.85 -12.84 17.45
C LYS A 33 4.95 -13.47 18.51
N ASN A 34 3.91 -12.77 18.96
CA ASN A 34 2.91 -13.29 19.90
C ASN A 34 1.81 -14.12 19.22
N GLY A 35 1.90 -14.35 17.91
CA GLY A 35 0.92 -15.09 17.12
C GLY A 35 -0.25 -14.26 16.58
N SER A 36 -0.36 -12.97 16.91
CA SER A 36 -1.40 -12.10 16.36
C SER A 36 -1.19 -11.84 14.87
N VAL A 37 -2.28 -11.82 14.12
CA VAL A 37 -2.28 -11.46 12.68
C VAL A 37 -3.04 -10.17 12.49
N ILE A 38 -2.42 -9.23 11.79
CA ILE A 38 -3.04 -7.98 11.38
C ILE A 38 -3.21 -8.02 9.86
N ILE A 39 -4.41 -7.71 9.40
CA ILE A 39 -4.78 -7.68 7.99
C ILE A 39 -5.06 -6.24 7.59
N GLY A 40 -4.46 -5.79 6.49
CA GLY A 40 -4.60 -4.43 6.02
C GLY A 40 -3.65 -4.13 4.86
N LYS A 41 -3.01 -2.97 4.89
CA LYS A 41 -2.03 -2.54 3.90
C LYS A 41 -0.76 -2.05 4.57
N LEU A 42 0.38 -2.54 4.11
CA LEU A 42 1.69 -2.04 4.50
C LEU A 42 1.92 -0.66 3.89
N VAL A 43 1.97 0.36 4.73
CA VAL A 43 2.16 1.74 4.29
C VAL A 43 3.64 2.05 4.17
N SER A 44 4.38 1.85 5.26
CA SER A 44 5.82 2.12 5.32
C SER A 44 6.47 1.36 6.47
N ALA A 45 7.77 1.20 6.37
CA ALA A 45 8.63 0.84 7.50
C ALA A 45 9.84 1.77 7.52
N GLU A 46 10.21 2.24 8.70
CA GLU A 46 11.36 3.11 8.89
C GLU A 46 11.69 3.24 10.40
N SER A 47 12.98 3.28 10.73
CA SER A 47 13.43 3.52 12.09
C SER A 47 12.81 2.58 13.12
N ASP A 48 12.86 1.29 12.86
CA ASP A 48 12.33 0.21 13.71
C ASP A 48 10.81 0.22 13.93
N VAL A 49 10.06 0.98 13.13
CA VAL A 49 8.61 1.01 13.17
C VAL A 49 8.00 0.70 11.81
N VAL A 50 6.90 -0.04 11.83
CA VAL A 50 6.11 -0.37 10.66
C VAL A 50 4.73 0.28 10.80
N VAL A 51 4.33 1.04 9.78
CA VAL A 51 2.99 1.62 9.69
C VAL A 51 2.13 0.73 8.80
N PHE A 52 1.00 0.32 9.35
CA PHE A 52 0.08 -0.60 8.71
C PHE A 52 -1.34 -0.04 8.77
N SER A 53 -1.96 0.16 7.61
CA SER A 53 -3.31 0.71 7.52
C SER A 53 -4.35 -0.40 7.59
N THR A 54 -5.28 -0.28 8.53
CA THR A 54 -6.34 -1.27 8.74
C THR A 54 -7.72 -0.70 8.47
N PRO A 55 -8.67 -1.49 7.96
CA PRO A 55 -10.01 -0.99 7.65
C PRO A 55 -10.82 -0.56 8.87
N PHE A 56 -10.46 -1.05 10.06
CA PHE A 56 -11.23 -0.84 11.30
C PHE A 56 -10.59 0.14 12.27
N ALA A 57 -9.26 0.35 12.22
CA ALA A 57 -8.52 1.20 13.16
C ALA A 57 -7.72 2.31 12.46
N GLY A 58 -7.76 2.38 11.11
CA GLY A 58 -6.89 3.28 10.36
C GLY A 58 -5.42 2.84 10.45
N ASP A 59 -4.51 3.80 10.47
CA ASP A 59 -3.08 3.52 10.52
C ASP A 59 -2.66 3.17 11.95
N ILE A 60 -2.03 2.02 12.09
CA ILE A 60 -1.43 1.54 13.33
C ILE A 60 0.07 1.45 13.16
N THR A 61 0.77 1.71 14.25
CA THR A 61 2.24 1.61 14.32
C THR A 61 2.63 0.38 15.12
N VAL A 62 3.49 -0.45 14.54
CA VAL A 62 3.99 -1.68 15.16
C VAL A 62 5.50 -1.61 15.20
N LEU A 63 6.10 -1.90 16.37
CA LEU A 63 7.55 -2.03 16.48
C LEU A 63 8.04 -3.23 15.67
N GLN A 64 9.08 -3.03 14.88
CA GLN A 64 9.65 -4.06 14.00
C GLN A 64 10.12 -5.28 14.78
N GLU A 65 10.66 -5.08 15.98
CA GLU A 65 11.06 -6.16 16.89
C GLU A 65 9.93 -7.14 17.27
N ASN A 66 8.67 -6.69 17.22
CA ASN A 66 7.50 -7.51 17.51
C ASN A 66 6.99 -8.27 16.28
N ILE A 67 7.55 -8.01 15.11
CA ILE A 67 7.11 -8.61 13.86
C ILE A 67 7.89 -9.89 13.60
N LEU A 68 7.16 -10.94 13.31
CA LEU A 68 7.72 -12.20 12.88
C LEU A 68 7.81 -12.28 11.36
N ARG A 69 6.73 -11.89 10.66
CA ARG A 69 6.65 -11.97 9.18
C ARG A 69 5.74 -10.91 8.61
N ILE A 70 6.07 -10.48 7.38
CA ILE A 70 5.27 -9.58 6.56
C ILE A 70 5.01 -10.27 5.21
N SER A 71 3.77 -10.20 4.72
CA SER A 71 3.43 -10.59 3.35
C SER A 71 2.69 -9.46 2.68
N THR A 72 3.03 -9.14 1.44
CA THR A 72 2.36 -8.11 0.67
C THR A 72 1.72 -8.69 -0.59
N GLU A 73 0.51 -8.26 -0.90
CA GLU A 73 -0.18 -8.60 -2.15
C GLU A 73 0.18 -7.61 -3.25
N GLU A 74 0.35 -6.33 -2.89
CA GLU A 74 0.83 -5.32 -3.82
C GLU A 74 2.36 -5.24 -3.79
N PRO A 75 2.99 -4.88 -4.91
CA PRO A 75 4.42 -4.63 -4.95
C PRO A 75 4.80 -3.44 -4.06
N VAL A 76 5.91 -3.58 -3.35
CA VAL A 76 6.51 -2.55 -2.48
C VAL A 76 7.97 -2.35 -2.83
N THR A 77 8.52 -1.21 -2.48
CA THR A 77 9.97 -0.97 -2.52
C THR A 77 10.55 -1.26 -1.15
N VAL A 78 11.51 -2.17 -1.09
CA VAL A 78 12.19 -2.57 0.15
C VAL A 78 13.65 -2.15 0.07
N MET A 79 14.12 -1.42 1.07
CA MET A 79 15.54 -1.16 1.30
C MET A 79 16.00 -1.98 2.48
N MET A 80 17.08 -2.72 2.28
CA MET A 80 17.69 -3.58 3.29
C MET A 80 18.75 -2.80 4.07
N GLU A 81 19.13 -3.28 5.26
CA GLU A 81 20.18 -2.67 6.09
C GLU A 81 21.54 -2.56 5.38
N ASP A 82 21.83 -3.45 4.44
CA ASP A 82 23.04 -3.40 3.61
C ASP A 82 22.99 -2.35 2.48
N GLY A 83 21.90 -1.60 2.38
CA GLY A 83 21.66 -0.59 1.36
C GLY A 83 21.11 -1.15 0.04
N THR A 84 20.87 -2.46 -0.06
CA THR A 84 20.29 -3.07 -1.26
C THR A 84 18.82 -2.65 -1.39
N VAL A 85 18.40 -2.22 -2.60
CA VAL A 85 17.03 -1.76 -2.87
C VAL A 85 16.34 -2.70 -3.85
N TYR A 86 15.23 -3.28 -3.42
CA TYR A 86 14.33 -4.08 -4.24
C TYR A 86 13.10 -3.26 -4.56
N ARG A 87 12.97 -2.81 -5.82
CA ARG A 87 11.84 -1.97 -6.26
C ARG A 87 10.71 -2.82 -6.81
N GLU A 88 9.48 -2.43 -6.49
CA GLU A 88 8.25 -3.03 -7.02
C GLU A 88 8.24 -4.56 -6.88
N ARG A 89 8.51 -5.05 -5.68
CA ARG A 89 8.53 -6.49 -5.37
C ARG A 89 7.52 -6.85 -4.29
N GLN A 90 6.91 -8.00 -4.43
CA GLN A 90 6.09 -8.58 -3.38
C GLN A 90 6.96 -9.24 -2.31
N ILE A 91 6.56 -9.06 -1.06
CA ILE A 91 7.10 -9.83 0.06
C ILE A 91 6.21 -11.05 0.24
N VAL A 92 6.78 -12.23 0.13
CA VAL A 92 6.09 -13.51 0.34
C VAL A 92 6.64 -14.17 1.59
N SER A 93 5.77 -14.49 2.53
CA SER A 93 6.14 -15.22 3.76
C SER A 93 5.71 -16.67 3.70
N THR A 94 6.61 -17.55 4.12
CA THR A 94 6.34 -18.96 4.42
C THR A 94 6.51 -19.21 5.91
N GLU A 95 6.28 -20.45 6.39
CA GLU A 95 6.47 -20.76 7.82
C GLU A 95 7.90 -20.49 8.29
N ASP A 96 8.88 -20.69 7.41
CA ASP A 96 10.30 -20.65 7.78
C ASP A 96 11.03 -19.34 7.39
N ALA A 97 10.48 -18.55 6.45
CA ALA A 97 11.21 -17.41 5.91
C ALA A 97 10.31 -16.38 5.23
N MET A 98 10.81 -15.14 5.15
CA MET A 98 10.31 -14.12 4.23
C MET A 98 11.21 -14.07 2.99
N ARG A 99 10.61 -13.78 1.84
CA ARG A 99 11.28 -13.69 0.56
C ARG A 99 10.78 -12.50 -0.23
N VAL A 100 11.68 -11.77 -0.87
CA VAL A 100 11.32 -10.84 -1.93
C VAL A 100 11.17 -11.66 -3.22
N LYS A 101 10.01 -11.53 -3.87
CA LYS A 101 9.75 -12.17 -5.15
C LYS A 101 10.50 -11.37 -6.23
N ALA A 102 11.63 -11.87 -6.70
CA ALA A 102 12.39 -11.28 -7.78
C ALA A 102 11.84 -11.71 -9.15
N GLU A 103 12.09 -10.91 -10.20
CA GLU A 103 11.90 -11.36 -11.58
C GLU A 103 12.96 -12.42 -11.88
N GLY A 104 12.52 -13.63 -12.20
CA GLY A 104 13.38 -14.78 -12.38
C GLY A 104 13.35 -15.76 -11.20
N GLU A 105 14.19 -16.79 -11.24
CA GLU A 105 14.14 -17.91 -10.30
C GLU A 105 14.76 -17.62 -8.90
N HIS A 106 15.33 -16.45 -8.67
CA HIS A 106 16.06 -16.16 -7.45
C HIS A 106 15.23 -15.28 -6.49
N SER A 107 14.58 -15.93 -5.53
CA SER A 107 13.99 -15.24 -4.39
C SER A 107 15.05 -15.04 -3.31
N ILE A 108 15.15 -13.82 -2.77
CA ILE A 108 16.07 -13.53 -1.68
C ILE A 108 15.37 -13.75 -0.36
N VAL A 109 15.99 -14.54 0.50
CA VAL A 109 15.49 -14.85 1.85
C VAL A 109 16.04 -13.82 2.82
N PHE A 110 15.18 -13.29 3.69
CA PHE A 110 15.56 -12.30 4.70
C PHE A 110 14.61 -12.39 5.91
N LYS A 111 14.94 -11.69 6.98
CA LYS A 111 14.11 -11.55 8.17
C LYS A 111 13.52 -10.15 8.23
N ALA A 112 12.51 -9.96 9.11
CA ALA A 112 11.92 -8.63 9.32
C ALA A 112 12.96 -7.61 9.80
N GLU A 113 13.91 -8.04 10.62
CA GLU A 113 14.99 -7.23 11.15
C GLU A 113 16.02 -6.76 10.10
N ASP A 114 16.11 -7.42 8.94
CA ASP A 114 17.01 -7.04 7.85
C ASP A 114 16.46 -5.88 7.00
N ILE A 115 15.20 -5.48 7.23
CA ILE A 115 14.55 -4.40 6.49
C ILE A 115 14.88 -3.07 7.17
N GLU A 116 15.51 -2.15 6.45
CA GLU A 116 15.73 -0.78 6.91
C GLU A 116 14.51 0.10 6.61
N MET A 117 13.98 0.03 5.38
CA MET A 117 12.81 0.82 4.98
C MET A 117 11.90 0.06 4.02
N VAL A 118 10.59 0.33 4.11
CA VAL A 118 9.61 -0.07 3.09
C VAL A 118 8.90 1.17 2.60
N ASN A 119 8.74 1.26 1.27
CA ASN A 119 8.18 2.42 0.57
C ASN A 119 8.82 3.75 0.99
N PRO A 120 10.16 3.84 1.00
CA PRO A 120 10.85 5.07 1.35
C PRO A 120 10.48 6.20 0.38
N GLU A 121 10.49 7.43 0.87
CA GLU A 121 10.32 8.60 0.01
C GLU A 121 11.44 8.65 -1.04
N PRO A 122 11.18 9.08 -2.28
CA PRO A 122 12.14 9.02 -3.39
C PRO A 122 13.51 9.65 -3.09
N TRP A 123 13.53 10.75 -2.32
CA TRP A 123 14.77 11.41 -1.94
C TRP A 123 15.68 10.56 -1.02
N LYS A 124 15.11 9.59 -0.28
CA LYS A 124 15.88 8.64 0.55
C LYS A 124 16.59 7.61 -0.29
N LEU A 125 16.07 7.36 -1.49
CA LEU A 125 16.69 6.49 -2.49
C LEU A 125 17.69 7.22 -3.40
N GLY A 126 17.97 8.52 -3.11
CA GLY A 126 18.78 9.36 -3.97
C GLY A 126 18.05 9.86 -5.22
N GLU A 127 16.74 9.69 -5.29
CA GLU A 127 15.88 10.10 -6.38
C GLU A 127 15.03 11.31 -5.97
N GLY A 128 15.16 12.41 -6.71
CA GLY A 128 14.37 13.62 -6.47
C GLY A 128 14.96 14.56 -5.41
N TYR A 129 14.27 15.69 -5.20
CA TYR A 129 14.69 16.73 -4.27
C TYR A 129 13.73 16.82 -3.08
N ARG A 130 14.28 16.82 -1.86
CA ARG A 130 13.52 17.23 -0.69
C ARG A 130 13.41 18.74 -0.66
N TRP A 131 12.28 19.29 -1.13
CA TRP A 131 12.01 20.72 -1.04
C TRP A 131 11.80 21.15 0.40
N LYS A 132 12.78 21.85 0.98
CA LYS A 132 12.63 22.62 2.23
C LYS A 132 12.63 24.11 1.84
N GLY A 133 11.49 24.59 1.36
CA GLY A 133 11.35 26.00 0.96
C GLY A 133 10.25 26.67 1.75
N TYR A 134 10.56 27.79 2.42
CA TYR A 134 9.59 28.75 2.92
C TYR A 134 9.43 29.83 1.84
N ALA A 135 8.28 29.89 1.17
CA ALA A 135 7.93 31.03 0.34
C ALA A 135 7.39 32.15 1.25
N ARG A 136 8.19 33.17 1.50
CA ARG A 136 7.74 34.40 2.13
C ARG A 136 7.34 35.36 1.03
N LEU A 137 6.06 35.54 0.78
CA LEU A 137 5.53 36.60 -0.06
C LEU A 137 5.47 37.88 0.80
N GLY A 138 6.51 38.69 0.76
CA GLY A 138 6.49 40.05 1.26
C GLY A 138 5.84 40.96 0.23
N VAL A 139 4.59 41.38 0.45
CA VAL A 139 4.00 42.48 -0.32
C VAL A 139 4.39 43.75 0.40
N GLU A 140 5.43 44.42 -0.11
CA GLU A 140 5.81 45.78 0.30
C GLU A 140 4.92 46.77 -0.46
N LEU A 141 3.90 47.31 0.24
CA LEU A 141 3.09 48.40 -0.28
C LEU A 141 3.82 49.71 0.01
N GLU A 142 4.64 50.19 -0.93
CA GLU A 142 5.12 51.56 -0.90
C GLU A 142 3.93 52.48 -1.12
N ARG A 143 3.53 53.21 -0.07
CA ARG A 143 2.55 54.28 -0.12
C ARG A 143 3.29 55.54 -0.54
N GLY A 144 3.24 55.85 -1.82
CA GLY A 144 3.77 57.10 -2.33
C GLY A 144 3.12 58.28 -1.63
N LYS A 145 3.92 59.07 -0.93
CA LYS A 145 3.57 60.33 -0.34
C LYS A 145 3.59 61.37 -1.45
N THR A 146 2.43 61.81 -1.88
CA THR A 146 2.30 62.96 -2.82
C THR A 146 2.45 64.23 -1.96
N ASP A 147 3.60 64.84 -2.06
CA ASP A 147 3.78 66.24 -1.60
C ASP A 147 3.15 67.13 -2.65
N THR A 148 2.01 67.74 -2.30
CA THR A 148 1.47 68.87 -3.04
C THR A 148 2.06 70.12 -2.42
N ASP A 149 3.02 70.72 -3.11
CA ASP A 149 3.57 72.02 -2.77
C ASP A 149 2.69 73.05 -3.51
N ASP A 150 1.90 73.80 -2.75
CA ASP A 150 1.17 74.99 -3.17
C ASP A 150 1.95 76.19 -2.63
N GLY A 151 2.63 76.91 -3.53
CA GLY A 151 3.21 78.21 -3.34
C GLY A 151 2.50 79.26 -4.18
#